data_e9d367c76edfbd503c096173cd2d3b29
#
_entry.id   e9d367c76edfbd503c096173cd2d3b29
#
_cell.length_a   1.000
_cell.length_b   1.000
_cell.length_c   1.000
_cell.angle_alpha   90.00
_cell.angle_beta   90.00
_cell.angle_gamma   90.00
#
_symmetry.space_group_name_H-M   'P 1'
#
loop_
_entity.id
_entity.type
_entity.pdbx_description
1 polymer ?
#
loop_
_entity_poly.entity_id
_entity_poly.type
_entity_poly.pdbx_seq_one_letter_code
_entity_poly.pdbx_strand_id
1 'polypeptide(L)'
;MKRINILLYLGLGLIFANISCSDDRIKELTELTTDRYFSPTGMSARIVNQTGVQLTWKKNSAAKAYIIELFANGELNFEGSPVKKIEGITNDQIPYTIIGLDGATNYSARIKVIGAEVADSKWSTITFKTNEEQIMKPVSPEGIQATSVRLNWTAGEEATTITVNPGNIVHPVTPQEIAAGEATVTGLVGETAYTATLLKGNKIRGTATFTTLIDLGDAVVVQPTDDLAAVIGTAKAGDVLALMPGTYSLAADVLIDKAISIKGAKPADRPLVKSAYFNLDKGASLSLKDLMFDGENKSGGNCFITFQTGAFGNIRLEDSKLINYPKGLVYGNFNASIETVIVNNNIFDNFVGNGNEFVDFRNAIAKNFEFTNNTVSNAVLNREFIRMDAGGSTAYPAITNIIKVNNNTFYNVIQDAVKRFFYVRLAKNEITFSKNLIVKSLAMTANQSATNLVERKSNNYFDAVNFYNSSASGVKNDVVANGYTLLDPGFKDAGKGDFTVTNQTLKDDGIGDPRWVK
;
A
#
# COMPACT_ATOMS: atom_id res chain seq x y z
N MET A 1 41.67 -52.46 -56.76
CA MET A 1 40.92 -52.48 -58.03
C MET A 1 39.70 -51.61 -57.87
N LYS A 2 39.43 -50.53 -58.54
CA LYS A 2 39.77 -50.00 -59.87
C LYS A 2 39.86 -48.47 -59.78
N ARG A 3 40.98 -47.91 -60.13
CA ARG A 3 41.11 -46.56 -60.64
C ARG A 3 40.62 -46.58 -62.11
N ILE A 4 40.09 -45.51 -62.56
CA ILE A 4 39.76 -45.05 -63.95
C ILE A 4 38.35 -44.50 -63.96
N ASN A 5 38.26 -43.20 -64.05
CA ASN A 5 37.37 -42.36 -64.85
C ASN A 5 37.21 -40.95 -64.29
N ILE A 6 38.36 -40.26 -64.14
CA ILE A 6 38.39 -38.80 -63.77
C ILE A 6 38.98 -37.93 -64.90
N LEU A 7 39.08 -38.44 -66.11
CA LEU A 7 39.74 -37.67 -67.20
C LEU A 7 38.81 -37.33 -68.37
N LEU A 8 37.47 -37.51 -68.23
CA LEU A 8 36.57 -37.22 -69.35
C LEU A 8 35.57 -36.09 -69.09
N TYR A 9 35.65 -35.38 -67.94
CA TYR A 9 34.76 -34.24 -67.65
C TYR A 9 35.48 -32.90 -67.60
N LEU A 10 36.78 -32.84 -67.91
CA LEU A 10 37.53 -31.57 -67.95
C LEU A 10 37.62 -30.93 -69.35
N GLY A 11 37.01 -31.53 -70.37
CA GLY A 11 37.05 -31.04 -71.75
C GLY A 11 35.79 -30.31 -72.26
N LEU A 12 34.70 -30.25 -71.49
CA LEU A 12 33.44 -29.67 -71.93
C LEU A 12 33.04 -28.41 -71.18
N GLY A 13 33.89 -27.92 -70.25
CA GLY A 13 33.62 -26.75 -69.39
C GLY A 13 34.22 -25.42 -69.92
N LEU A 14 34.88 -25.38 -71.10
CA LEU A 14 35.64 -24.20 -71.52
C LEU A 14 35.08 -23.47 -72.78
N ILE A 15 33.81 -23.70 -73.18
CA ILE A 15 33.24 -23.05 -74.40
C ILE A 15 32.05 -22.11 -74.07
N PHE A 16 31.69 -21.89 -72.81
CA PHE A 16 30.57 -20.98 -72.45
C PHE A 16 30.99 -19.79 -71.58
N ALA A 17 32.17 -19.26 -71.79
CA ALA A 17 32.61 -18.08 -71.03
C ALA A 17 32.86 -16.88 -71.95
N ASN A 18 31.92 -16.50 -72.79
CA ASN A 18 31.90 -15.18 -73.47
C ASN A 18 30.47 -14.85 -73.92
N ILE A 19 29.57 -14.67 -72.94
CA ILE A 19 28.41 -13.83 -73.18
C ILE A 19 28.55 -12.70 -72.18
N SER A 20 29.15 -11.63 -72.66
CA SER A 20 29.12 -10.32 -72.00
C SER A 20 27.67 -9.88 -71.92
N CYS A 21 27.07 -9.98 -70.73
CA CYS A 21 25.85 -9.24 -70.43
C CYS A 21 26.23 -7.76 -70.37
N SER A 22 25.71 -7.00 -71.28
CA SER A 22 25.77 -5.56 -71.32
C SER A 22 25.24 -4.94 -69.99
N ASP A 23 25.89 -3.92 -69.58
CA ASP A 23 25.75 -3.15 -68.31
C ASP A 23 24.44 -2.32 -68.24
N ASP A 24 23.36 -2.71 -68.92
CA ASP A 24 22.13 -1.91 -69.02
C ASP A 24 21.06 -2.20 -67.94
N ARG A 25 21.40 -3.01 -66.92
CA ARG A 25 20.39 -3.40 -65.90
C ARG A 25 20.53 -2.71 -64.54
N ILE A 26 21.43 -1.80 -64.38
CA ILE A 26 21.70 -1.15 -63.07
C ILE A 26 21.31 0.33 -63.05
N LYS A 27 21.02 0.95 -64.19
CA LYS A 27 20.64 2.37 -64.22
C LYS A 27 19.19 2.63 -63.79
N GLU A 28 18.28 1.66 -63.88
CA GLU A 28 16.90 1.89 -63.45
C GLU A 28 16.64 1.70 -61.97
N LEU A 29 17.59 1.21 -61.18
CA LEU A 29 17.42 0.97 -59.74
C LEU A 29 18.21 1.95 -58.84
N THR A 30 18.99 2.86 -59.40
CA THR A 30 19.82 3.82 -58.65
C THR A 30 19.16 5.18 -58.44
N GLU A 31 18.07 5.47 -59.13
CA GLU A 31 17.29 6.69 -58.92
C GLU A 31 15.84 6.32 -58.57
N LEU A 32 15.59 6.07 -57.30
CA LEU A 32 14.23 5.97 -56.79
C LEU A 32 13.64 7.40 -56.74
N THR A 33 13.09 7.87 -57.87
CA THR A 33 12.31 9.11 -57.89
C THR A 33 10.96 8.86 -57.24
N THR A 34 10.72 9.46 -56.11
CA THR A 34 9.41 9.37 -55.42
C THR A 34 8.68 10.70 -55.60
N ASP A 35 7.38 10.62 -55.96
CA ASP A 35 6.51 11.79 -56.14
C ASP A 35 6.21 12.50 -54.82
N ARG A 36 6.62 11.92 -53.70
CA ARG A 36 6.42 12.44 -52.36
C ARG A 36 7.47 11.93 -51.37
N TYR A 37 7.65 12.64 -50.25
CA TYR A 37 8.51 12.20 -49.15
C TYR A 37 7.96 10.92 -48.50
N PHE A 38 8.87 10.10 -47.97
CA PHE A 38 8.51 8.98 -47.13
C PHE A 38 7.91 9.46 -45.81
N SER A 39 6.83 8.78 -45.37
CA SER A 39 6.20 9.06 -44.08
C SER A 39 7.14 8.76 -42.92
N PRO A 40 7.05 9.49 -41.80
CA PRO A 40 7.79 9.17 -40.59
C PRO A 40 7.58 7.72 -40.16
N THR A 41 8.65 7.02 -39.77
CA THR A 41 8.59 5.63 -39.27
C THR A 41 9.14 5.54 -37.85
N GLY A 42 8.86 4.41 -37.17
CA GLY A 42 9.35 4.18 -35.81
C GLY A 42 8.76 5.15 -34.80
N MET A 43 7.48 5.52 -34.99
CA MET A 43 6.78 6.40 -34.06
C MET A 43 6.61 5.74 -32.69
N SER A 44 6.92 6.50 -31.65
CA SER A 44 6.64 6.14 -30.27
C SER A 44 6.15 7.35 -29.48
N ALA A 45 5.33 7.09 -28.46
CA ALA A 45 4.81 8.10 -27.55
C ALA A 45 5.17 7.69 -26.11
N ARG A 46 5.76 8.61 -25.37
CA ARG A 46 6.08 8.44 -23.96
C ARG A 46 5.41 9.54 -23.16
N ILE A 47 4.59 9.19 -22.18
CA ILE A 47 3.96 10.17 -21.30
C ILE A 47 5.03 10.79 -20.40
N VAL A 48 4.98 12.13 -20.28
CA VAL A 48 5.87 12.93 -19.45
C VAL A 48 5.04 13.86 -18.56
N ASN A 49 5.45 14.01 -17.31
CA ASN A 49 4.77 14.88 -16.35
C ASN A 49 3.23 14.71 -16.36
N GLN A 50 2.77 13.45 -16.40
CA GLN A 50 1.35 13.02 -16.37
C GLN A 50 0.52 13.49 -17.58
N THR A 51 0.53 14.77 -17.93
CA THR A 51 -0.30 15.42 -18.96
C THR A 51 0.48 15.91 -20.17
N GLY A 52 1.72 15.50 -20.30
CA GLY A 52 2.54 15.74 -21.51
C GLY A 52 2.81 14.45 -22.26
N VAL A 53 3.15 14.56 -23.54
CA VAL A 53 3.62 13.45 -24.36
C VAL A 53 4.90 13.84 -25.09
N GLN A 54 5.89 12.96 -25.05
CA GLN A 54 7.07 13.05 -25.88
C GLN A 54 6.90 12.09 -27.06
N LEU A 55 6.83 12.65 -28.27
CA LEU A 55 6.73 11.90 -29.51
C LEU A 55 8.12 11.75 -30.14
N THR A 56 8.44 10.53 -30.56
CA THR A 56 9.71 10.19 -31.24
C THR A 56 9.40 9.49 -32.55
N TRP A 57 10.18 9.79 -33.57
CA TRP A 57 10.14 9.10 -34.88
C TRP A 57 11.53 9.15 -35.53
N LYS A 58 11.73 8.32 -36.55
CA LYS A 58 12.99 8.34 -37.31
C LYS A 58 13.12 9.65 -38.10
N LYS A 59 14.22 10.35 -37.93
CA LYS A 59 14.57 11.58 -38.68
C LYS A 59 14.65 11.28 -40.17
N ASN A 60 14.07 12.14 -40.99
CA ASN A 60 14.25 12.13 -42.44
C ASN A 60 15.21 13.26 -42.80
N SER A 61 16.37 12.94 -43.39
CA SER A 61 17.39 13.92 -43.72
C SER A 61 16.94 14.93 -44.77
N ALA A 62 16.02 14.59 -45.62
CA ALA A 62 15.43 15.46 -46.63
C ALA A 62 14.21 16.27 -46.15
N ALA A 63 13.78 16.09 -44.90
CA ALA A 63 12.65 16.83 -44.34
C ALA A 63 13.05 18.31 -44.12
N LYS A 64 12.28 19.23 -44.64
CA LYS A 64 12.36 20.66 -44.30
C LYS A 64 11.75 20.90 -42.91
N ALA A 65 10.61 20.24 -42.62
CA ALA A 65 9.93 20.32 -41.35
C ALA A 65 8.95 19.13 -41.19
N TYR A 66 8.36 19.01 -39.99
CA TYR A 66 7.25 18.12 -39.73
C TYR A 66 6.05 18.92 -39.21
N ILE A 67 4.85 18.36 -39.45
CA ILE A 67 3.60 18.82 -38.88
C ILE A 67 3.04 17.71 -38.00
N ILE A 68 2.65 18.06 -36.78
CA ILE A 68 1.90 17.20 -35.86
C ILE A 68 0.49 17.75 -35.72
N GLU A 69 -0.50 16.89 -35.84
CA GLU A 69 -1.88 17.17 -35.45
C GLU A 69 -2.32 16.17 -34.37
N LEU A 70 -2.91 16.69 -33.29
CA LEU A 70 -3.33 15.96 -32.12
C LEU A 70 -4.84 16.05 -31.95
N PHE A 71 -5.50 14.94 -31.71
CA PHE A 71 -6.94 14.82 -31.51
C PHE A 71 -7.24 14.14 -30.16
N ALA A 72 -8.25 14.61 -29.43
CA ALA A 72 -8.61 14.11 -28.11
C ALA A 72 -9.70 13.01 -28.23
N ASN A 73 -9.48 12.00 -29.03
CA ASN A 73 -10.44 10.91 -29.26
C ASN A 73 -9.85 9.50 -29.19
N GLY A 74 -8.55 9.32 -29.24
CA GLY A 74 -7.91 8.00 -29.23
C GLY A 74 -8.23 7.12 -30.44
N GLU A 75 -8.95 7.63 -31.41
CA GLU A 75 -9.33 6.94 -32.66
C GLU A 75 -8.45 7.44 -33.81
N LEU A 76 -8.16 6.58 -34.77
CA LEU A 76 -7.32 6.93 -35.91
C LEU A 76 -8.11 7.45 -37.12
N ASN A 77 -9.31 7.96 -36.91
CA ASN A 77 -10.17 8.53 -37.96
C ASN A 77 -9.83 10.00 -38.28
N PHE A 78 -9.27 10.74 -37.33
CA PHE A 78 -8.82 12.14 -37.46
C PHE A 78 -9.88 13.09 -38.01
N GLU A 79 -11.14 12.89 -37.64
CA GLU A 79 -12.25 13.73 -38.00
C GLU A 79 -12.33 14.99 -37.12
N GLY A 80 -12.86 16.08 -37.65
CA GLY A 80 -13.00 17.35 -36.95
C GLY A 80 -11.70 18.14 -36.89
N SER A 81 -11.65 19.10 -35.96
CA SER A 81 -10.47 19.95 -35.75
C SER A 81 -9.51 19.36 -34.73
N PRO A 82 -8.20 19.39 -34.97
CA PRO A 82 -7.20 18.95 -33.99
C PRO A 82 -7.24 19.87 -32.75
N VAL A 83 -7.08 19.27 -31.57
CA VAL A 83 -6.92 20.04 -30.32
C VAL A 83 -5.61 20.80 -30.25
N LYS A 84 -4.59 20.29 -30.96
CA LYS A 84 -3.32 21.00 -31.21
C LYS A 84 -2.81 20.69 -32.60
N LYS A 85 -2.35 21.75 -33.30
CA LYS A 85 -1.61 21.65 -34.56
C LYS A 85 -0.27 22.33 -34.37
N ILE A 86 0.84 21.62 -34.64
CA ILE A 86 2.20 22.12 -34.45
C ILE A 86 2.90 21.98 -35.78
N GLU A 87 3.43 23.08 -36.29
CA GLU A 87 4.07 23.17 -37.58
C GLU A 87 5.54 23.62 -37.43
N GLY A 88 6.36 23.35 -38.43
CA GLY A 88 7.73 23.81 -38.48
C GLY A 88 8.70 23.03 -37.57
N ILE A 89 8.38 21.86 -37.13
CA ILE A 89 9.26 21.05 -36.30
C ILE A 89 10.42 20.55 -37.14
N THR A 90 11.66 20.79 -36.67
CA THR A 90 12.89 20.40 -37.34
C THR A 90 13.50 19.12 -36.77
N ASN A 91 14.47 18.52 -37.48
CA ASN A 91 15.10 17.26 -37.06
C ASN A 91 15.82 17.33 -35.70
N ASP A 92 16.33 18.50 -35.32
CA ASP A 92 17.02 18.74 -34.04
C ASP A 92 16.04 18.77 -32.85
N GLN A 93 14.76 19.05 -33.09
CA GLN A 93 13.72 19.09 -32.08
C GLN A 93 13.09 17.70 -31.79
N ILE A 94 13.56 16.63 -32.43
CA ILE A 94 13.09 15.27 -32.21
C ILE A 94 13.99 14.58 -31.17
N PRO A 95 13.45 14.04 -30.06
CA PRO A 95 12.03 13.84 -29.73
C PRO A 95 11.31 15.16 -29.35
N TYR A 96 10.05 15.33 -29.80
CA TYR A 96 9.26 16.53 -29.57
C TYR A 96 8.27 16.35 -28.41
N THR A 97 8.26 17.30 -27.47
CA THR A 97 7.40 17.22 -26.30
C THR A 97 6.22 18.18 -26.41
N ILE A 98 5.02 17.65 -26.26
CA ILE A 98 3.75 18.40 -26.19
C ILE A 98 3.29 18.37 -24.74
N ILE A 99 3.03 19.54 -24.15
CA ILE A 99 2.57 19.72 -22.77
C ILE A 99 1.18 20.34 -22.72
N GLY A 100 0.56 20.32 -21.53
CA GLY A 100 -0.76 20.91 -21.28
C GLY A 100 -1.88 20.14 -21.99
N LEU A 101 -1.82 18.82 -21.98
CA LEU A 101 -2.88 17.93 -22.40
C LEU A 101 -3.80 17.66 -21.19
N ASP A 102 -5.01 17.21 -21.44
CA ASP A 102 -5.91 16.77 -20.38
C ASP A 102 -5.44 15.43 -19.78
N GLY A 103 -5.60 15.26 -18.47
CA GLY A 103 -5.31 14.00 -17.79
C GLY A 103 -6.30 12.89 -18.13
N ALA A 104 -5.85 11.62 -17.95
CA ALA A 104 -6.63 10.40 -18.19
C ALA A 104 -7.32 10.33 -19.57
N THR A 105 -6.82 11.07 -20.56
CA THR A 105 -7.47 11.30 -21.86
C THR A 105 -6.77 10.49 -22.95
N ASN A 106 -7.56 9.80 -23.79
CA ASN A 106 -7.06 9.13 -24.97
C ASN A 106 -6.85 10.13 -26.10
N TYR A 107 -5.67 10.12 -26.69
CA TYR A 107 -5.29 10.94 -27.82
C TYR A 107 -4.89 10.10 -29.02
N SER A 108 -5.17 10.63 -30.22
CA SER A 108 -4.53 10.20 -31.46
C SER A 108 -3.68 11.34 -32.02
N ALA A 109 -2.51 11.00 -32.52
CA ALA A 109 -1.63 11.93 -33.20
C ALA A 109 -1.29 11.45 -34.60
N ARG A 110 -1.18 12.40 -35.55
CA ARG A 110 -0.64 12.12 -36.86
C ARG A 110 0.49 13.09 -37.21
N ILE A 111 1.51 12.55 -37.87
CA ILE A 111 2.73 13.31 -38.23
C ILE A 111 3.00 13.12 -39.71
N LYS A 112 3.37 14.19 -40.41
CA LYS A 112 3.87 14.14 -41.79
C LYS A 112 5.13 14.95 -41.99
N VAL A 113 5.89 14.59 -42.98
CA VAL A 113 7.06 15.36 -43.48
C VAL A 113 6.56 16.44 -44.43
N ILE A 114 7.07 17.65 -44.24
CA ILE A 114 7.00 18.76 -45.21
C ILE A 114 8.33 18.83 -45.94
N GLY A 115 8.26 18.76 -47.22
CA GLY A 115 9.43 18.83 -48.10
C GLY A 115 9.62 20.16 -48.78
N ALA A 116 10.66 20.27 -49.58
CA ALA A 116 10.95 21.46 -50.40
C ALA A 116 10.84 21.16 -51.89
N GLU A 117 11.06 19.91 -52.32
CA GLU A 117 11.28 19.54 -53.74
C GLU A 117 10.16 18.66 -54.32
N VAL A 118 9.51 17.84 -53.48
CA VAL A 118 8.40 16.97 -53.88
C VAL A 118 7.23 17.10 -52.90
N ALA A 119 6.09 16.44 -53.21
CA ALA A 119 4.93 16.53 -52.36
C ALA A 119 5.20 16.00 -50.92
N ASP A 120 4.48 16.57 -49.94
CA ASP A 120 4.49 16.13 -48.56
C ASP A 120 4.24 14.62 -48.41
N SER A 121 4.77 14.03 -47.36
CA SER A 121 4.52 12.61 -47.07
C SER A 121 3.05 12.35 -46.75
N LYS A 122 2.68 11.07 -46.77
CA LYS A 122 1.45 10.61 -46.10
C LYS A 122 1.63 10.78 -44.60
N TRP A 123 0.51 10.78 -43.87
CA TRP A 123 0.48 10.78 -42.42
C TRP A 123 0.94 9.44 -41.85
N SER A 124 1.71 9.48 -40.77
CA SER A 124 1.90 8.36 -39.84
C SER A 124 1.17 8.67 -38.56
N THR A 125 0.64 7.64 -37.91
CA THR A 125 -0.32 7.79 -36.81
C THR A 125 0.11 7.00 -35.58
N ILE A 126 -0.29 7.48 -34.42
CA ILE A 126 -0.10 6.82 -33.13
C ILE A 126 -1.21 7.21 -32.16
N THR A 127 -1.56 6.31 -31.24
CA THR A 127 -2.45 6.60 -30.11
C THR A 127 -1.69 6.51 -28.81
N PHE A 128 -2.11 7.28 -27.81
CA PHE A 128 -1.60 7.21 -26.44
C PHE A 128 -2.67 7.69 -25.48
N LYS A 129 -2.50 7.39 -24.19
CA LYS A 129 -3.34 7.88 -23.12
C LYS A 129 -2.48 8.62 -22.11
N THR A 130 -2.87 9.85 -21.75
CA THR A 130 -2.24 10.59 -20.65
C THR A 130 -2.56 9.94 -19.31
N ASN A 131 -1.67 10.11 -18.33
CA ASN A 131 -1.93 9.68 -16.95
C ASN A 131 -2.96 10.62 -16.29
N GLU A 132 -3.47 10.19 -15.14
CA GLU A 132 -4.29 11.06 -14.29
C GLU A 132 -3.49 12.28 -13.87
N GLU A 133 -4.11 13.45 -13.88
CA GLU A 133 -3.48 14.67 -13.42
C GLU A 133 -3.47 14.72 -11.89
N GLN A 134 -2.37 15.16 -11.30
CA GLN A 134 -2.22 15.26 -9.85
C GLN A 134 -1.53 16.57 -9.48
N ILE A 135 -2.28 17.67 -9.45
CA ILE A 135 -1.79 18.97 -8.97
C ILE A 135 -2.09 19.20 -7.48
N MET A 136 -3.02 18.41 -6.90
CA MET A 136 -3.35 18.47 -5.48
C MET A 136 -2.20 17.91 -4.67
N LYS A 137 -1.80 18.64 -3.62
CA LYS A 137 -0.72 18.24 -2.71
C LYS A 137 -1.27 17.30 -1.63
N PRO A 138 -0.41 16.46 -1.02
CA PRO A 138 -0.80 15.73 0.18
C PRO A 138 -1.34 16.67 1.26
N VAL A 139 -2.37 16.23 1.99
CA VAL A 139 -2.98 17.04 3.04
C VAL A 139 -2.00 17.12 4.22
N SER A 140 -1.68 18.36 4.65
CA SER A 140 -0.86 18.58 5.83
C SER A 140 -1.65 18.24 7.11
N PRO A 141 -1.05 17.56 8.09
CA PRO A 141 -1.72 17.25 9.36
C PRO A 141 -2.31 18.47 10.06
N GLU A 142 -1.62 19.62 9.98
CA GLU A 142 -2.10 20.86 10.60
C GLU A 142 -3.35 21.43 9.87
N GLY A 143 -3.59 21.04 8.65
CA GLY A 143 -4.76 21.42 7.86
C GLY A 143 -6.00 20.59 8.16
N ILE A 144 -5.88 19.50 8.92
CA ILE A 144 -7.00 18.61 9.24
C ILE A 144 -7.59 19.00 10.60
N GLN A 145 -8.91 19.20 10.62
CA GLN A 145 -9.69 19.42 11.81
C GLN A 145 -10.80 18.38 11.94
N ALA A 146 -11.58 18.41 13.01
CA ALA A 146 -12.70 17.49 13.20
C ALA A 146 -13.79 17.63 12.11
N THR A 147 -14.09 18.87 11.72
CA THR A 147 -15.20 19.16 10.82
C THR A 147 -14.79 19.94 9.57
N SER A 148 -13.47 20.09 9.34
CA SER A 148 -12.95 20.81 8.18
C SER A 148 -11.57 20.30 7.77
N VAL A 149 -11.19 20.63 6.53
CA VAL A 149 -9.86 20.34 6.00
C VAL A 149 -9.37 21.48 5.12
N ARG A 150 -8.10 21.81 5.22
CA ARG A 150 -7.40 22.71 4.32
C ARG A 150 -6.67 21.89 3.25
N LEU A 151 -7.07 22.10 2.00
CA LEU A 151 -6.55 21.41 0.83
C LEU A 151 -5.69 22.37 0.02
N ASN A 152 -4.58 21.86 -0.49
CA ASN A 152 -3.60 22.66 -1.23
C ASN A 152 -3.31 22.07 -2.61
N TRP A 153 -3.09 22.92 -3.60
CA TRP A 153 -2.64 22.57 -4.94
C TRP A 153 -1.63 23.60 -5.47
N THR A 154 -1.28 23.52 -6.73
CA THR A 154 -0.36 24.51 -7.33
C THR A 154 -1.08 25.84 -7.51
N ALA A 155 -0.56 26.91 -6.92
CA ALA A 155 -1.15 28.25 -6.98
C ALA A 155 -1.30 28.75 -8.43
N GLY A 156 -2.44 29.39 -8.72
CA GLY A 156 -2.78 29.89 -10.05
C GLY A 156 -3.35 28.85 -11.01
N GLU A 157 -3.32 27.55 -10.64
CA GLU A 157 -3.90 26.49 -11.45
C GLU A 157 -5.42 26.47 -11.34
N GLU A 158 -6.09 26.54 -12.48
CA GLU A 158 -7.54 26.64 -12.57
C GLU A 158 -8.26 25.41 -12.00
N ALA A 159 -9.24 25.65 -11.15
CA ALA A 159 -10.18 24.66 -10.65
C ALA A 159 -11.58 25.27 -10.55
N THR A 160 -12.61 24.45 -10.58
CA THR A 160 -14.00 24.88 -10.44
C THR A 160 -14.65 24.39 -9.17
N THR A 161 -14.27 23.20 -8.73
CA THR A 161 -14.97 22.51 -7.65
C THR A 161 -14.03 21.54 -6.94
N ILE A 162 -14.20 21.41 -5.64
CA ILE A 162 -13.67 20.30 -4.85
C ILE A 162 -14.86 19.45 -4.39
N THR A 163 -14.81 18.14 -4.64
CA THR A 163 -15.77 17.18 -4.08
C THR A 163 -15.10 16.34 -3.02
N VAL A 164 -15.76 16.12 -1.89
CA VAL A 164 -15.23 15.32 -0.78
C VAL A 164 -16.20 14.19 -0.46
N ASN A 165 -15.71 12.97 -0.51
CA ASN A 165 -16.47 11.75 -0.26
C ASN A 165 -15.86 10.94 0.92
N PRO A 166 -16.69 10.27 1.73
CA PRO A 166 -18.16 10.14 1.68
C PRO A 166 -18.90 11.46 1.97
N GLY A 167 -20.19 11.48 1.76
CA GLY A 167 -21.06 12.62 2.05
C GLY A 167 -21.30 13.55 0.85
N ASN A 168 -20.59 13.35 -0.26
CA ASN A 168 -20.74 14.15 -1.49
C ASN A 168 -20.75 15.68 -1.23
N ILE A 169 -19.82 16.12 -0.37
CA ILE A 169 -19.65 17.53 0.00
C ILE A 169 -19.02 18.25 -1.18
N VAL A 170 -19.65 19.33 -1.64
CA VAL A 170 -19.22 20.11 -2.79
C VAL A 170 -18.80 21.50 -2.36
N HIS A 171 -17.56 21.87 -2.66
CA HIS A 171 -17.01 23.21 -2.42
C HIS A 171 -16.71 23.88 -3.76
N PRO A 172 -17.45 24.93 -4.15
CA PRO A 172 -17.12 25.75 -5.33
C PRO A 172 -15.83 26.53 -5.08
N VAL A 173 -14.85 26.38 -5.99
CA VAL A 173 -13.56 27.07 -5.86
C VAL A 173 -13.65 28.50 -6.35
N THR A 174 -13.23 29.44 -5.52
CA THR A 174 -13.24 30.89 -5.81
C THR A 174 -11.96 31.33 -6.54
N PRO A 175 -11.98 32.48 -7.24
CA PRO A 175 -10.78 33.06 -7.86
C PRO A 175 -9.65 33.33 -6.86
N GLN A 176 -9.97 33.70 -5.63
CA GLN A 176 -8.99 33.92 -4.55
C GLN A 176 -8.30 32.62 -4.14
N GLU A 177 -9.07 31.53 -4.02
CA GLU A 177 -8.54 30.20 -3.73
C GLU A 177 -7.68 29.66 -4.87
N ILE A 178 -8.04 29.93 -6.13
CA ILE A 178 -7.20 29.60 -7.30
C ILE A 178 -5.85 30.32 -7.19
N ALA A 179 -5.87 31.63 -6.92
CA ALA A 179 -4.66 32.43 -6.80
C ALA A 179 -3.77 31.98 -5.65
N ALA A 180 -4.37 31.57 -4.52
CA ALA A 180 -3.66 31.03 -3.36
C ALA A 180 -3.20 29.58 -3.57
N GLY A 181 -3.92 28.78 -4.36
CA GLY A 181 -3.74 27.34 -4.45
C GLY A 181 -4.15 26.62 -3.17
N GLU A 182 -5.17 27.15 -2.47
CA GLU A 182 -5.63 26.66 -1.18
C GLU A 182 -7.14 26.87 -1.01
N ALA A 183 -7.82 25.89 -0.42
CA ALA A 183 -9.22 26.02 0.00
C ALA A 183 -9.47 25.29 1.32
N THR A 184 -10.44 25.79 2.11
CA THR A 184 -10.89 25.11 3.32
C THR A 184 -12.31 24.57 3.09
N VAL A 185 -12.43 23.24 3.12
CA VAL A 185 -13.73 22.57 3.03
C VAL A 185 -14.23 22.29 4.44
N THR A 186 -15.48 22.67 4.71
CA THR A 186 -16.16 22.51 6.00
C THR A 186 -17.35 21.55 5.90
N GLY A 187 -17.99 21.23 7.03
CA GLY A 187 -19.16 20.32 7.07
C GLY A 187 -18.78 18.84 7.04
N LEU A 188 -17.55 18.51 7.38
CA LEU A 188 -17.07 17.13 7.51
C LEU A 188 -17.52 16.53 8.84
N VAL A 189 -17.52 15.21 8.92
CA VAL A 189 -17.79 14.43 10.13
C VAL A 189 -16.45 13.99 10.74
N GLY A 190 -16.31 14.06 12.04
CA GLY A 190 -15.11 13.62 12.76
C GLY A 190 -14.80 12.13 12.55
N GLU A 191 -13.52 11.76 12.68
CA GLU A 191 -12.98 10.38 12.55
C GLU A 191 -13.38 9.66 11.26
N THR A 192 -13.62 10.44 10.20
CA THR A 192 -14.07 9.90 8.90
C THR A 192 -12.95 10.00 7.88
N ALA A 193 -12.69 8.89 7.19
CA ALA A 193 -11.74 8.87 6.08
C ALA A 193 -12.40 9.46 4.83
N TYR A 194 -11.77 10.47 4.26
CA TYR A 194 -12.25 11.19 3.09
C TYR A 194 -11.30 11.11 1.91
N THR A 195 -11.87 11.16 0.72
CA THR A 195 -11.17 11.46 -0.53
C THR A 195 -11.67 12.77 -1.07
N ALA A 196 -10.79 13.76 -1.21
CA ALA A 196 -11.04 15.01 -1.89
C ALA A 196 -10.60 14.88 -3.36
N THR A 197 -11.41 15.39 -4.27
CA THR A 197 -11.15 15.44 -5.71
C THR A 197 -11.26 16.87 -6.20
N LEU A 198 -10.19 17.40 -6.77
CA LEU A 198 -10.14 18.73 -7.40
C LEU A 198 -10.54 18.60 -8.86
N LEU A 199 -11.50 19.40 -9.29
CA LEU A 199 -12.09 19.34 -10.62
C LEU A 199 -11.97 20.68 -11.36
N LYS A 200 -11.80 20.63 -12.69
CA LYS A 200 -12.05 21.71 -13.64
C LYS A 200 -13.18 21.28 -14.58
N GLY A 201 -14.40 21.76 -14.34
CA GLY A 201 -15.60 21.17 -14.93
C GLY A 201 -15.71 19.70 -14.53
N ASN A 202 -15.74 18.79 -15.50
CA ASN A 202 -15.81 17.35 -15.26
C ASN A 202 -14.43 16.67 -15.23
N LYS A 203 -13.32 17.41 -15.37
CA LYS A 203 -11.97 16.84 -15.44
C LYS A 203 -11.33 16.82 -14.06
N ILE A 204 -10.83 15.65 -13.66
CA ILE A 204 -10.08 15.47 -12.42
C ILE A 204 -8.69 16.10 -12.61
N ARG A 205 -8.31 16.98 -11.70
CA ARG A 205 -7.01 17.64 -11.63
C ARG A 205 -6.13 17.13 -10.48
N GLY A 206 -6.68 16.34 -9.59
CA GLY A 206 -5.95 15.71 -8.51
C GLY A 206 -6.88 15.17 -7.43
N THR A 207 -6.35 14.26 -6.62
CA THR A 207 -7.04 13.67 -5.47
C THR A 207 -6.13 13.72 -4.24
N ALA A 208 -6.72 13.81 -3.06
CA ALA A 208 -6.02 13.67 -1.79
C ALA A 208 -6.91 12.94 -0.79
N THR A 209 -6.30 12.10 0.04
CA THR A 209 -6.98 11.36 1.09
C THR A 209 -6.56 11.89 2.46
N PHE A 210 -7.48 11.91 3.40
CA PHE A 210 -7.23 12.31 4.78
C PHE A 210 -8.29 11.69 5.69
N THR A 211 -8.03 11.69 7.01
CA THR A 211 -9.03 11.35 8.02
C THR A 211 -9.17 12.55 8.94
N THR A 212 -10.41 13.01 9.16
CA THR A 212 -10.70 14.10 10.10
C THR A 212 -10.33 13.72 11.53
N LEU A 213 -10.02 14.71 12.35
CA LEU A 213 -9.75 14.51 13.77
C LEU A 213 -11.01 14.06 14.50
N ILE A 214 -10.83 13.58 15.74
CA ILE A 214 -11.97 13.33 16.63
C ILE A 214 -12.77 14.63 16.82
N ASP A 215 -14.09 14.53 16.72
CA ASP A 215 -14.96 15.59 17.20
C ASP A 215 -14.98 15.57 18.72
N LEU A 216 -14.46 16.61 19.33
CA LEU A 216 -14.37 16.74 20.78
C LEU A 216 -15.68 17.24 21.41
N GLY A 217 -16.74 17.48 20.62
CA GLY A 217 -18.00 18.05 21.10
C GLY A 217 -18.58 17.32 22.32
N ASP A 218 -18.74 16.00 22.24
CA ASP A 218 -19.28 15.16 23.30
C ASP A 218 -18.18 14.37 24.07
N ALA A 219 -16.91 14.52 23.69
CA ALA A 219 -15.82 13.81 24.34
C ALA A 219 -15.41 14.50 25.65
N VAL A 220 -15.06 13.67 26.63
CA VAL A 220 -14.38 14.11 27.86
C VAL A 220 -12.95 14.46 27.48
N VAL A 221 -12.63 15.74 27.42
CA VAL A 221 -11.27 16.21 27.13
C VAL A 221 -10.40 16.00 28.36
N VAL A 222 -9.28 15.28 28.20
CA VAL A 222 -8.33 14.95 29.27
C VAL A 222 -7.02 15.68 28.99
N GLN A 223 -6.57 16.49 29.96
CA GLN A 223 -5.30 17.21 29.88
C GLN A 223 -4.16 16.35 30.46
N PRO A 224 -2.90 16.55 30.05
CA PRO A 224 -1.76 15.85 30.63
C PRO A 224 -1.58 16.05 32.14
N THR A 225 -2.19 17.09 32.71
CA THR A 225 -2.20 17.40 34.16
C THR A 225 -3.28 16.66 34.92
N ASP A 226 -4.23 16.02 34.23
CA ASP A 226 -5.33 15.30 34.85
C ASP A 226 -4.87 13.91 35.30
N ASP A 227 -5.47 13.39 36.37
CA ASP A 227 -5.32 11.98 36.75
C ASP A 227 -6.13 11.08 35.79
N LEU A 228 -5.44 10.54 34.81
CA LEU A 228 -6.08 9.68 33.80
C LEU A 228 -6.77 8.46 34.42
N ALA A 229 -6.21 7.87 35.50
CA ALA A 229 -6.84 6.71 36.15
C ALA A 229 -8.16 7.11 36.81
N ALA A 230 -8.20 8.27 37.49
CA ALA A 230 -9.43 8.81 38.08
C ALA A 230 -10.49 9.14 36.99
N VAL A 231 -10.08 9.75 35.87
CA VAL A 231 -10.97 10.05 34.75
C VAL A 231 -11.56 8.77 34.18
N ILE A 232 -10.76 7.73 33.95
CA ILE A 232 -11.24 6.40 33.48
C ILE A 232 -12.22 5.80 34.51
N GLY A 233 -11.91 5.87 35.79
CA GLY A 233 -12.75 5.35 36.88
C GLY A 233 -14.13 5.99 36.92
N THR A 234 -14.21 7.30 36.70
CA THR A 234 -15.46 8.09 36.77
C THR A 234 -16.21 8.17 35.44
N ALA A 235 -15.60 7.76 34.33
CA ALA A 235 -16.23 7.73 33.01
C ALA A 235 -17.52 6.87 33.02
N LYS A 236 -18.47 7.23 32.19
CA LYS A 236 -19.71 6.47 31.98
C LYS A 236 -19.56 5.50 30.80
N ALA A 237 -20.42 4.51 30.75
CA ALA A 237 -20.49 3.61 29.60
C ALA A 237 -20.84 4.40 28.33
N GLY A 238 -20.02 4.24 27.30
CA GLY A 238 -20.12 4.95 26.03
C GLY A 238 -19.26 6.22 25.92
N ASP A 239 -18.66 6.67 27.02
CA ASP A 239 -17.81 7.87 26.99
C ASP A 239 -16.60 7.69 26.08
N VAL A 240 -16.25 8.78 25.41
CA VAL A 240 -15.04 8.95 24.63
C VAL A 240 -14.10 9.90 25.40
N LEU A 241 -12.96 9.38 25.83
CA LEU A 241 -11.92 10.19 26.50
C LEU A 241 -10.92 10.66 25.42
N ALA A 242 -10.88 11.96 25.16
CA ALA A 242 -10.00 12.59 24.20
C ALA A 242 -8.75 13.12 24.89
N LEU A 243 -7.65 12.42 24.82
CA LEU A 243 -6.38 12.80 25.42
C LEU A 243 -5.70 13.88 24.57
N MET A 244 -5.45 15.03 25.18
CA MET A 244 -4.65 16.08 24.56
C MET A 244 -3.17 15.66 24.46
N PRO A 245 -2.39 16.19 23.49
CA PRO A 245 -0.97 15.91 23.38
C PRO A 245 -0.23 16.14 24.71
N GLY A 246 0.68 15.23 25.03
CA GLY A 246 1.49 15.27 26.27
C GLY A 246 1.74 13.89 26.84
N THR A 247 2.24 13.83 28.06
CA THR A 247 2.58 12.60 28.77
C THR A 247 1.62 12.34 29.94
N TYR A 248 1.07 11.14 29.95
CA TYR A 248 0.23 10.61 31.03
C TYR A 248 0.94 9.42 31.66
N SER A 249 0.77 9.22 32.97
CA SER A 249 1.38 8.10 33.69
C SER A 249 0.32 7.37 34.50
N LEU A 250 0.33 6.04 34.42
CA LEU A 250 -0.54 5.19 35.20
C LEU A 250 0.30 4.45 36.26
N ALA A 251 -0.01 4.65 37.54
CA ALA A 251 0.76 4.07 38.64
C ALA A 251 0.47 2.57 38.85
N ALA A 252 -0.71 2.12 38.50
CA ALA A 252 -1.22 0.75 38.68
C ALA A 252 -1.99 0.27 37.46
N ASP A 253 -2.33 -1.04 37.45
CA ASP A 253 -3.23 -1.61 36.45
C ASP A 253 -4.61 -0.93 36.54
N VAL A 254 -5.15 -0.56 35.38
CA VAL A 254 -6.41 0.18 35.28
C VAL A 254 -7.57 -0.79 35.07
N LEU A 255 -8.56 -0.74 35.96
CA LEU A 255 -9.79 -1.50 35.80
C LEU A 255 -10.70 -0.86 34.73
N ILE A 256 -11.10 -1.65 33.76
CA ILE A 256 -12.11 -1.29 32.76
C ILE A 256 -13.32 -2.19 32.96
N ASP A 257 -14.38 -1.66 33.58
CA ASP A 257 -15.59 -2.40 33.90
C ASP A 257 -16.84 -1.93 33.14
N LYS A 258 -16.62 -1.13 32.10
CA LYS A 258 -17.65 -0.56 31.21
C LYS A 258 -17.11 -0.34 29.79
N ALA A 259 -17.99 -0.10 28.85
CA ALA A 259 -17.59 0.27 27.48
C ALA A 259 -17.08 1.71 27.46
N ILE A 260 -15.81 1.92 27.10
CA ILE A 260 -15.20 3.26 26.90
C ILE A 260 -14.27 3.28 25.69
N SER A 261 -14.06 4.49 25.18
CA SER A 261 -13.05 4.77 24.16
C SER A 261 -12.03 5.76 24.72
N ILE A 262 -10.73 5.51 24.48
CA ILE A 262 -9.63 6.41 24.81
C ILE A 262 -8.89 6.73 23.52
N LYS A 263 -8.83 8.00 23.14
CA LYS A 263 -8.30 8.41 21.84
C LYS A 263 -7.40 9.63 21.97
N GLY A 264 -6.37 9.68 21.13
CA GLY A 264 -5.57 10.88 20.98
C GLY A 264 -6.38 11.96 20.24
N ALA A 265 -6.43 13.17 20.80
CA ALA A 265 -7.11 14.30 20.16
C ALA A 265 -6.41 14.81 18.90
N LYS A 266 -5.11 14.51 18.74
CA LYS A 266 -4.30 14.90 17.57
C LYS A 266 -3.46 13.72 17.06
N PRO A 267 -3.86 13.02 16.00
CA PRO A 267 -3.11 11.88 15.47
C PRO A 267 -1.66 12.19 15.07
N ALA A 268 -1.38 13.43 14.66
CA ALA A 268 -0.03 13.88 14.31
C ALA A 268 0.87 14.15 15.54
N ASP A 269 0.26 14.35 16.71
CA ASP A 269 0.93 14.62 17.99
C ASP A 269 0.28 13.77 19.08
N ARG A 270 0.56 12.45 19.00
CA ARG A 270 -0.10 11.45 19.84
C ARG A 270 0.33 11.58 21.28
N PRO A 271 -0.63 11.53 22.24
CA PRO A 271 -0.29 11.49 23.66
C PRO A 271 0.47 10.20 24.01
N LEU A 272 1.46 10.34 24.89
CA LEU A 272 2.22 9.23 25.45
C LEU A 272 1.61 8.80 26.79
N VAL A 273 1.17 7.55 26.87
CA VAL A 273 0.67 6.96 28.13
C VAL A 273 1.68 5.94 28.63
N LYS A 274 2.28 6.23 29.78
CA LYS A 274 3.29 5.39 30.41
C LYS A 274 2.69 4.40 31.38
N SER A 275 3.29 3.21 31.47
CA SER A 275 2.91 2.12 32.38
C SER A 275 1.44 1.74 32.32
N ALA A 276 0.85 1.78 31.10
CA ALA A 276 -0.56 1.44 30.88
C ALA A 276 -0.74 -0.08 30.83
N TYR A 277 -1.55 -0.61 31.75
CA TYR A 277 -2.02 -2.01 31.79
C TYR A 277 -3.51 -2.00 32.11
N PHE A 278 -4.32 -2.62 31.24
CA PHE A 278 -5.78 -2.61 31.35
C PHE A 278 -6.31 -3.96 31.78
N ASN A 279 -7.06 -3.97 32.87
CA ASN A 279 -7.74 -5.19 33.38
C ASN A 279 -9.24 -5.07 33.13
N LEU A 280 -9.75 -5.87 32.19
CA LEU A 280 -11.14 -5.84 31.75
C LEU A 280 -12.01 -6.75 32.63
N ASP A 281 -13.13 -6.21 33.11
CA ASP A 281 -14.12 -6.90 33.94
C ASP A 281 -15.54 -6.53 33.50
N LYS A 282 -16.54 -7.23 34.05
CA LYS A 282 -17.99 -6.98 33.89
C LYS A 282 -18.47 -6.83 32.43
N GLY A 283 -17.81 -7.52 31.49
CA GLY A 283 -18.22 -7.49 30.09
C GLY A 283 -17.89 -6.21 29.36
N ALA A 284 -16.90 -5.47 29.82
CA ALA A 284 -16.47 -4.21 29.22
C ALA A 284 -16.11 -4.33 27.72
N SER A 285 -16.20 -3.20 27.03
CA SER A 285 -15.59 -2.95 25.74
C SER A 285 -14.54 -1.87 25.87
N LEU A 286 -13.44 -1.98 25.10
CA LEU A 286 -12.37 -0.99 25.13
C LEU A 286 -11.92 -0.65 23.69
N SER A 287 -11.92 0.63 23.38
CA SER A 287 -11.34 1.13 22.13
C SER A 287 -10.21 2.09 22.42
N LEU A 288 -9.02 1.81 21.88
CA LEU A 288 -7.80 2.61 22.01
C LEU A 288 -7.35 3.03 20.62
N LYS A 289 -7.16 4.32 20.38
CA LYS A 289 -6.81 4.82 19.06
C LYS A 289 -5.90 6.06 19.12
N ASP A 290 -4.97 6.18 18.17
CA ASP A 290 -4.07 7.33 18.02
C ASP A 290 -3.26 7.65 19.29
N LEU A 291 -2.73 6.61 19.96
CA LEU A 291 -2.01 6.71 21.21
C LEU A 291 -0.58 6.17 21.09
N MET A 292 0.31 6.67 21.93
CA MET A 292 1.60 6.03 22.18
C MET A 292 1.58 5.45 23.60
N PHE A 293 2.00 4.19 23.75
CA PHE A 293 2.12 3.50 25.03
C PHE A 293 3.55 3.05 25.24
N ASP A 294 4.08 3.31 26.42
CA ASP A 294 5.36 2.79 26.88
C ASP A 294 5.16 1.99 28.17
N GLY A 295 5.38 0.68 28.10
CA GLY A 295 5.30 -0.20 29.26
C GLY A 295 6.49 -0.05 30.24
N GLU A 296 7.51 0.74 29.85
CA GLU A 296 8.72 1.02 30.63
C GLU A 296 9.46 -0.25 31.13
N ASN A 297 9.21 -1.42 30.52
CA ASN A 297 9.69 -2.74 30.96
C ASN A 297 9.45 -2.97 32.48
N LYS A 298 8.32 -2.49 32.98
CA LYS A 298 7.99 -2.49 34.42
C LYS A 298 8.11 -3.90 34.99
N SER A 299 8.99 -4.06 35.98
CA SER A 299 9.14 -5.35 36.66
C SER A 299 7.83 -5.76 37.33
N GLY A 300 7.38 -7.01 37.08
CA GLY A 300 6.09 -7.50 37.56
C GLY A 300 4.87 -6.99 36.78
N GLY A 301 5.08 -6.17 35.73
CA GLY A 301 4.00 -5.71 34.86
C GLY A 301 3.23 -6.87 34.21
N ASN A 302 1.97 -6.64 33.90
CA ASN A 302 1.07 -7.59 33.24
C ASN A 302 1.22 -7.57 31.70
N CYS A 303 0.40 -8.35 30.99
CA CYS A 303 0.10 -8.09 29.59
C CYS A 303 -0.65 -6.77 29.46
N PHE A 304 -0.54 -6.12 28.30
CA PHE A 304 -1.17 -4.81 28.06
C PHE A 304 -2.67 -4.83 28.34
N ILE A 305 -3.37 -5.89 27.93
CA ILE A 305 -4.78 -6.13 28.25
C ILE A 305 -4.94 -7.52 28.90
N THR A 306 -5.65 -7.57 30.02
CA THR A 306 -6.02 -8.82 30.69
C THR A 306 -7.55 -8.90 30.86
N PHE A 307 -8.08 -10.12 30.86
CA PHE A 307 -9.51 -10.37 31.00
C PHE A 307 -9.82 -11.12 32.28
N GLN A 308 -10.84 -10.67 33.01
CA GLN A 308 -11.50 -11.42 34.07
C GLN A 308 -12.53 -12.42 33.48
N THR A 309 -13.26 -13.12 34.33
CA THR A 309 -14.35 -14.02 33.88
C THR A 309 -15.52 -13.21 33.34
N GLY A 310 -16.06 -13.62 32.18
CA GLY A 310 -17.25 -12.99 31.63
C GLY A 310 -17.37 -13.01 30.12
N ALA A 311 -18.43 -12.39 29.61
CA ALA A 311 -18.64 -12.14 28.20
C ALA A 311 -18.33 -10.66 27.90
N PHE A 312 -17.31 -10.42 27.06
CA PHE A 312 -16.83 -9.08 26.74
C PHE A 312 -17.30 -8.68 25.33
N GLY A 313 -17.48 -7.37 25.14
CA GLY A 313 -17.82 -6.81 23.85
C GLY A 313 -16.58 -6.66 22.93
N ASN A 314 -16.52 -5.55 22.23
CA ASN A 314 -15.45 -5.30 21.27
C ASN A 314 -14.22 -4.68 21.94
N ILE A 315 -13.06 -5.22 21.61
CA ILE A 315 -11.75 -4.69 21.98
C ILE A 315 -11.07 -4.20 20.70
N ARG A 316 -10.74 -2.92 20.64
CA ARG A 316 -10.08 -2.30 19.50
C ARG A 316 -8.79 -1.62 19.92
N LEU A 317 -7.74 -1.84 19.17
CA LEU A 317 -6.46 -1.14 19.28
C LEU A 317 -6.03 -0.75 17.87
N GLU A 318 -6.07 0.52 17.59
CA GLU A 318 -5.91 1.02 16.23
C GLU A 318 -4.96 2.24 16.18
N ASP A 319 -4.21 2.39 15.10
CA ASP A 319 -3.40 3.57 14.78
C ASP A 319 -2.41 3.98 15.89
N SER A 320 -1.96 3.03 16.70
CA SER A 320 -1.21 3.29 17.94
C SER A 320 0.22 2.71 17.87
N LYS A 321 1.09 3.19 18.76
CA LYS A 321 2.43 2.65 18.95
C LYS A 321 2.58 2.16 20.38
N LEU A 322 3.04 0.92 20.57
CA LEU A 322 3.26 0.30 21.86
C LEU A 322 4.70 -0.20 21.95
N ILE A 323 5.41 0.17 23.02
CA ILE A 323 6.80 -0.20 23.21
C ILE A 323 7.08 -0.67 24.64
N ASN A 324 8.14 -1.48 24.81
CA ASN A 324 8.73 -1.84 26.08
C ASN A 324 7.77 -2.53 27.05
N TYR A 325 7.03 -3.53 26.59
CA TYR A 325 6.17 -4.33 27.45
C TYR A 325 6.87 -5.61 27.92
N PRO A 326 6.88 -5.91 29.23
CA PRO A 326 7.58 -7.10 29.77
C PRO A 326 6.91 -8.42 29.40
N LYS A 327 5.62 -8.40 29.11
CA LYS A 327 4.81 -9.58 28.71
C LYS A 327 4.18 -9.37 27.33
N GLY A 328 3.08 -10.07 27.07
CA GLY A 328 2.36 -10.00 25.79
C GLY A 328 1.36 -8.85 25.69
N LEU A 329 0.68 -8.83 24.56
CA LEU A 329 -0.38 -7.84 24.27
C LEU A 329 -1.66 -8.16 25.04
N VAL A 330 -2.17 -9.39 24.94
CA VAL A 330 -3.42 -9.78 25.58
C VAL A 330 -3.27 -11.10 26.35
N TYR A 331 -3.94 -11.21 27.48
CA TYR A 331 -3.96 -12.40 28.32
C TYR A 331 -5.35 -12.73 28.82
N GLY A 332 -5.80 -13.96 28.55
CA GLY A 332 -7.09 -14.50 29.01
C GLY A 332 -6.92 -15.85 29.71
N ASN A 333 -6.68 -15.82 31.04
CA ASN A 333 -6.52 -17.02 31.86
C ASN A 333 -7.81 -17.47 32.54
N PHE A 334 -8.80 -16.62 32.62
CA PHE A 334 -10.13 -16.93 33.15
C PHE A 334 -11.08 -17.28 32.01
N ASN A 335 -12.22 -17.89 32.34
CA ASN A 335 -13.28 -18.20 31.39
C ASN A 335 -13.89 -16.90 30.85
N ALA A 336 -13.37 -16.45 29.71
CA ALA A 336 -13.80 -15.22 29.05
C ALA A 336 -14.17 -15.50 27.58
N SER A 337 -15.31 -14.98 27.15
CA SER A 337 -15.66 -14.90 25.73
C SER A 337 -15.61 -13.45 25.27
N ILE A 338 -14.97 -13.18 24.14
CA ILE A 338 -14.84 -11.84 23.57
C ILE A 338 -15.52 -11.84 22.20
N GLU A 339 -16.39 -10.88 21.94
CA GLU A 339 -17.10 -10.82 20.65
C GLU A 339 -16.11 -10.54 19.52
N THR A 340 -15.27 -9.51 19.66
CA THR A 340 -14.28 -9.17 18.63
C THR A 340 -13.05 -8.53 19.27
N VAL A 341 -11.87 -8.95 18.82
CA VAL A 341 -10.59 -8.29 19.08
C VAL A 341 -10.04 -7.79 17.75
N ILE A 342 -9.90 -6.48 17.59
CA ILE A 342 -9.31 -5.85 16.41
C ILE A 342 -8.03 -5.15 16.83
N VAL A 343 -6.94 -5.55 16.20
CA VAL A 343 -5.61 -4.93 16.33
C VAL A 343 -5.17 -4.53 14.93
N ASN A 344 -5.29 -3.25 14.60
CA ASN A 344 -5.10 -2.78 13.24
C ASN A 344 -4.23 -1.53 13.17
N ASN A 345 -3.30 -1.50 12.20
CA ASN A 345 -2.45 -0.35 11.89
C ASN A 345 -1.59 0.15 13.07
N ASN A 346 -1.06 -0.78 13.90
CA ASN A 346 -0.22 -0.44 15.04
C ASN A 346 1.26 -0.75 14.78
N ILE A 347 2.12 -0.17 15.61
CA ILE A 347 3.54 -0.52 15.72
C ILE A 347 3.79 -1.09 17.13
N PHE A 348 4.34 -2.29 17.19
CA PHE A 348 4.76 -2.95 18.43
C PHE A 348 6.27 -3.16 18.38
N ASP A 349 6.96 -2.75 19.44
CA ASP A 349 8.39 -2.98 19.58
C ASP A 349 8.76 -3.36 21.00
N ASN A 350 9.67 -4.33 21.14
CA ASN A 350 10.20 -4.78 22.43
C ASN A 350 9.11 -5.30 23.38
N PHE A 351 8.37 -6.34 22.94
CA PHE A 351 7.48 -7.14 23.79
C PHE A 351 8.23 -8.39 24.26
N VAL A 352 8.72 -8.38 25.49
CA VAL A 352 9.68 -9.41 25.97
C VAL A 352 9.06 -10.80 26.06
N GLY A 353 7.76 -10.90 26.39
CA GLY A 353 7.08 -12.19 26.55
C GLY A 353 7.53 -12.96 27.80
N ASN A 354 7.84 -12.23 28.89
CA ASN A 354 8.30 -12.85 30.13
C ASN A 354 7.17 -13.63 30.83
N GLY A 355 7.09 -14.93 30.56
CA GLY A 355 6.06 -15.82 31.09
C GLY A 355 4.76 -15.90 30.29
N ASN A 356 4.54 -15.01 29.30
CA ASN A 356 3.37 -14.99 28.43
C ASN A 356 3.77 -14.92 26.95
N GLU A 357 2.88 -15.37 26.10
CA GLU A 357 2.94 -15.23 24.66
C GLU A 357 2.48 -13.82 24.25
N PHE A 358 2.66 -13.43 22.97
CA PHE A 358 2.20 -12.12 22.50
C PHE A 358 0.67 -12.01 22.59
N VAL A 359 -0.04 -13.02 22.11
CA VAL A 359 -1.48 -13.28 22.36
C VAL A 359 -1.60 -14.57 23.12
N ASP A 360 -2.13 -14.56 24.35
CA ASP A 360 -2.11 -15.70 25.28
C ASP A 360 -3.51 -15.97 25.86
N PHE A 361 -4.32 -16.74 25.17
CA PHE A 361 -5.65 -17.16 25.62
C PHE A 361 -5.60 -18.60 26.14
N ARG A 362 -5.56 -18.74 27.48
CA ARG A 362 -5.52 -20.05 28.16
C ARG A 362 -6.91 -20.66 28.34
N ASN A 363 -7.86 -19.86 28.85
CA ASN A 363 -9.24 -20.23 29.09
C ASN A 363 -10.23 -19.25 28.44
N ALA A 364 -9.72 -18.28 27.71
CA ALA A 364 -10.54 -17.32 26.95
C ALA A 364 -10.67 -17.75 25.48
N ILE A 365 -11.69 -17.20 24.82
CA ILE A 365 -11.93 -17.35 23.39
C ILE A 365 -12.47 -16.04 22.81
N ALA A 366 -11.92 -15.60 21.69
CA ALA A 366 -12.52 -14.53 20.90
C ALA A 366 -13.32 -15.17 19.74
N LYS A 367 -14.51 -14.66 19.46
CA LYS A 367 -15.27 -15.09 18.29
C LYS A 367 -14.55 -14.62 17.01
N ASN A 368 -14.16 -13.34 16.96
CA ASN A 368 -13.35 -12.80 15.90
C ASN A 368 -12.05 -12.21 16.48
N PHE A 369 -10.92 -12.58 15.91
CA PHE A 369 -9.60 -12.02 16.22
C PHE A 369 -8.94 -11.54 14.95
N GLU A 370 -8.78 -10.22 14.79
CA GLU A 370 -8.16 -9.60 13.64
C GLU A 370 -6.86 -8.89 14.03
N PHE A 371 -5.78 -9.29 13.40
CA PHE A 371 -4.45 -8.68 13.54
C PHE A 371 -3.96 -8.29 12.15
N THR A 372 -4.17 -7.04 11.75
CA THR A 372 -3.98 -6.59 10.37
C THR A 372 -3.21 -5.27 10.28
N ASN A 373 -2.39 -5.14 9.22
CA ASN A 373 -1.66 -3.90 8.93
C ASN A 373 -0.74 -3.45 10.08
N ASN A 374 -0.22 -4.37 10.88
CA ASN A 374 0.65 -4.05 12.00
C ASN A 374 2.12 -4.30 11.66
N THR A 375 2.99 -3.55 12.32
CA THR A 375 4.42 -3.86 12.41
C THR A 375 4.74 -4.38 13.80
N VAL A 376 5.41 -5.52 13.89
CA VAL A 376 5.89 -6.10 15.14
C VAL A 376 7.38 -6.33 15.04
N SER A 377 8.14 -5.73 15.95
CA SER A 377 9.60 -5.90 16.02
C SER A 377 10.05 -6.31 17.42
N ASN A 378 11.11 -7.12 17.47
CA ASN A 378 11.77 -7.54 18.70
C ASN A 378 10.80 -8.10 19.76
N ALA A 379 9.94 -9.05 19.34
CA ALA A 379 8.86 -9.53 20.20
C ALA A 379 8.95 -11.02 20.48
N VAL A 380 8.61 -11.40 21.71
CA VAL A 380 8.42 -12.79 22.22
C VAL A 380 9.49 -13.77 21.73
N LEU A 381 10.75 -13.40 21.88
CA LEU A 381 11.88 -14.12 21.27
C LEU A 381 11.94 -15.60 21.64
N ASN A 382 11.44 -15.99 22.82
CA ASN A 382 11.44 -17.37 23.33
C ASN A 382 10.02 -17.88 23.64
N ARG A 383 8.98 -17.33 22.96
CA ARG A 383 7.58 -17.66 23.20
C ARG A 383 6.82 -17.84 21.88
N GLU A 384 5.57 -18.29 21.95
CA GLU A 384 4.67 -18.33 20.79
C GLU A 384 4.18 -16.92 20.43
N PHE A 385 3.76 -16.70 19.18
CA PHE A 385 3.12 -15.43 18.83
C PHE A 385 1.65 -15.44 19.23
N ILE A 386 0.87 -16.40 18.74
CA ILE A 386 -0.53 -16.60 19.12
C ILE A 386 -0.70 -17.95 19.79
N ARG A 387 -1.06 -17.94 21.06
CA ARG A 387 -1.46 -19.12 21.81
C ARG A 387 -2.93 -19.04 22.19
N MET A 388 -3.70 -20.06 21.83
CA MET A 388 -5.09 -20.23 22.23
C MET A 388 -5.31 -21.69 22.65
N ASP A 389 -5.45 -21.92 23.94
CA ASP A 389 -5.54 -23.27 24.50
C ASP A 389 -6.96 -23.84 24.41
N ALA A 390 -7.07 -25.16 24.53
CA ALA A 390 -8.36 -25.88 24.50
C ALA A 390 -9.36 -25.45 25.58
N GLY A 391 -8.88 -24.82 26.68
CA GLY A 391 -9.71 -24.30 27.75
C GLY A 391 -10.81 -23.35 27.27
N GLY A 392 -10.50 -22.49 26.28
CA GLY A 392 -11.49 -21.61 25.67
C GLY A 392 -12.65 -22.35 25.01
N SER A 393 -12.36 -23.42 24.25
CA SER A 393 -13.43 -24.27 23.66
C SER A 393 -14.16 -25.12 24.68
N THR A 394 -13.52 -25.50 25.77
CA THR A 394 -14.15 -26.23 26.86
C THR A 394 -15.19 -25.35 27.57
N ALA A 395 -14.84 -24.09 27.83
CA ALA A 395 -15.71 -23.10 28.43
C ALA A 395 -16.84 -22.64 27.47
N TYR A 396 -16.53 -22.52 26.17
CA TYR A 396 -17.45 -21.98 25.16
C TYR A 396 -17.52 -22.86 23.89
N PRO A 397 -18.10 -24.09 23.98
CA PRO A 397 -18.02 -25.06 22.88
C PRO A 397 -18.82 -24.68 21.63
N ALA A 398 -19.74 -23.73 21.74
CA ALA A 398 -20.54 -23.24 20.61
C ALA A 398 -19.76 -22.25 19.73
N ILE A 399 -18.72 -21.60 20.26
CA ILE A 399 -18.00 -20.54 19.55
C ILE A 399 -17.00 -21.16 18.56
N THR A 400 -17.06 -20.73 17.30
CA THR A 400 -15.97 -20.86 16.32
C THR A 400 -15.13 -19.61 16.39
N ASN A 401 -13.81 -19.79 16.57
CA ASN A 401 -12.85 -18.69 16.60
C ASN A 401 -12.34 -18.40 15.19
N ILE A 402 -12.61 -17.22 14.67
CA ILE A 402 -12.12 -16.74 13.37
C ILE A 402 -10.90 -15.88 13.63
N ILE A 403 -9.75 -16.30 13.11
CA ILE A 403 -8.46 -15.60 13.27
C ILE A 403 -8.01 -15.08 11.91
N LYS A 404 -7.77 -13.77 11.81
CA LYS A 404 -7.26 -13.13 10.62
C LYS A 404 -5.94 -12.41 10.92
N VAL A 405 -4.86 -12.85 10.29
CA VAL A 405 -3.52 -12.24 10.44
C VAL A 405 -3.00 -11.90 9.05
N ASN A 406 -3.25 -10.69 8.60
CA ASN A 406 -2.98 -10.28 7.22
C ASN A 406 -2.27 -8.92 7.12
N ASN A 407 -1.43 -8.76 6.09
CA ASN A 407 -0.75 -7.51 5.79
C ASN A 407 0.09 -6.97 6.95
N ASN A 408 0.75 -7.83 7.70
CA ASN A 408 1.64 -7.41 8.78
C ASN A 408 3.12 -7.52 8.38
N THR A 409 3.97 -6.69 9.00
CA THR A 409 5.41 -6.83 8.95
C THR A 409 5.91 -7.33 10.30
N PHE A 410 6.57 -8.48 10.32
CA PHE A 410 7.20 -9.08 11.50
C PHE A 410 8.71 -9.09 11.32
N TYR A 411 9.42 -8.48 12.25
CA TYR A 411 10.88 -8.40 12.22
C TYR A 411 11.47 -8.84 13.56
N ASN A 412 12.35 -9.82 13.54
CA ASN A 412 13.00 -10.34 14.75
C ASN A 412 11.97 -10.78 15.82
N VAL A 413 10.98 -11.58 15.39
CA VAL A 413 10.00 -12.21 16.27
C VAL A 413 10.29 -13.71 16.37
N ILE A 414 10.20 -14.27 17.58
CA ILE A 414 10.44 -15.68 17.90
C ILE A 414 11.80 -16.18 17.36
N GLN A 415 12.81 -16.15 18.23
CA GLN A 415 14.17 -16.63 17.94
C GLN A 415 14.44 -18.03 18.51
N ASP A 416 13.40 -18.78 18.79
CA ASP A 416 13.45 -20.18 19.27
C ASP A 416 12.75 -21.09 18.25
N ALA A 417 13.53 -22.00 17.63
CA ALA A 417 13.06 -22.87 16.57
C ALA A 417 12.03 -23.95 17.03
N VAL A 418 11.87 -24.16 18.35
CA VAL A 418 10.85 -25.07 18.87
C VAL A 418 9.51 -24.38 19.12
N LYS A 419 9.43 -23.06 18.93
CA LYS A 419 8.22 -22.27 19.10
C LYS A 419 7.44 -22.12 17.80
N ARG A 420 6.16 -21.81 17.92
CA ARG A 420 5.19 -21.70 16.82
C ARG A 420 4.70 -20.27 16.70
N PHE A 421 4.43 -19.88 15.48
CA PHE A 421 3.68 -18.65 15.25
C PHE A 421 2.21 -18.82 15.72
N PHE A 422 1.60 -19.95 15.37
CA PHE A 422 0.28 -20.34 15.84
C PHE A 422 0.34 -21.59 16.73
N TYR A 423 0.02 -21.44 18.00
CA TYR A 423 -0.23 -22.51 18.96
C TYR A 423 -1.72 -22.51 19.32
N VAL A 424 -2.58 -22.93 18.38
CA VAL A 424 -4.03 -22.88 18.54
C VAL A 424 -4.57 -24.28 18.74
N ARG A 425 -5.16 -24.55 19.90
CA ARG A 425 -5.75 -25.82 20.30
C ARG A 425 -7.26 -25.76 20.52
N LEU A 426 -7.90 -24.67 20.15
CA LEU A 426 -9.35 -24.52 20.15
C LEU A 426 -9.99 -25.55 19.23
N ALA A 427 -11.09 -26.20 19.66
CA ALA A 427 -11.75 -27.26 18.90
C ALA A 427 -12.33 -26.77 17.56
N LYS A 428 -12.79 -25.52 17.53
CA LYS A 428 -13.31 -24.87 16.32
C LYS A 428 -12.54 -23.57 16.10
N ASN A 429 -11.70 -23.55 15.07
CA ASN A 429 -10.96 -22.36 14.70
C ASN A 429 -10.75 -22.32 13.19
N GLU A 430 -10.71 -21.13 12.63
CA GLU A 430 -10.39 -20.86 11.23
C GLU A 430 -9.38 -19.73 11.15
N ILE A 431 -8.22 -19.99 10.56
CA ILE A 431 -7.10 -19.05 10.50
C ILE A 431 -6.81 -18.66 9.05
N THR A 432 -6.87 -17.37 8.76
CA THR A 432 -6.33 -16.80 7.53
C THR A 432 -5.00 -16.11 7.82
N PHE A 433 -3.99 -16.40 7.00
CA PHE A 433 -2.62 -15.89 7.15
C PHE A 433 -2.07 -15.49 5.80
N SER A 434 -2.27 -14.24 5.39
CA SER A 434 -2.02 -13.82 4.02
C SER A 434 -1.33 -12.46 3.94
N LYS A 435 -0.46 -12.30 2.92
CA LYS A 435 0.27 -11.05 2.63
C LYS A 435 1.10 -10.52 3.80
N ASN A 436 1.62 -11.40 4.66
CA ASN A 436 2.52 -10.99 5.73
C ASN A 436 3.98 -11.02 5.25
N LEU A 437 4.76 -10.07 5.72
CA LEU A 437 6.21 -9.99 5.54
C LEU A 437 6.89 -10.43 6.83
N ILE A 438 7.47 -11.63 6.84
CA ILE A 438 8.17 -12.20 7.98
C ILE A 438 9.67 -12.18 7.71
N VAL A 439 10.43 -11.54 8.60
CA VAL A 439 11.85 -11.32 8.48
C VAL A 439 12.56 -11.68 9.79
N LYS A 440 13.60 -12.50 9.71
CA LYS A 440 14.40 -12.93 10.86
C LYS A 440 13.54 -13.59 11.94
N SER A 441 12.97 -14.76 11.65
CA SER A 441 12.24 -15.57 12.62
C SER A 441 12.64 -17.04 12.52
N LEU A 442 12.85 -17.69 13.67
CA LEU A 442 13.09 -19.14 13.74
C LEU A 442 11.81 -19.94 13.99
N ALA A 443 10.66 -19.29 14.16
CA ALA A 443 9.40 -19.94 14.44
C ALA A 443 8.99 -20.93 13.33
N MET A 444 8.40 -22.05 13.71
CA MET A 444 7.57 -22.83 12.78
C MET A 444 6.15 -22.23 12.70
N THR A 445 5.44 -22.46 11.59
CA THR A 445 4.08 -21.91 11.41
C THR A 445 3.14 -22.44 12.50
N ALA A 446 2.94 -23.75 12.58
CA ALA A 446 2.09 -24.44 13.55
C ALA A 446 2.40 -25.94 13.56
N ASN A 447 2.16 -26.63 14.69
CA ASN A 447 2.26 -28.10 14.76
C ASN A 447 1.16 -28.75 15.62
N GLN A 448 0.19 -27.99 16.08
CA GLN A 448 -0.95 -28.54 16.82
C GLN A 448 -1.98 -29.10 15.85
N SER A 449 -2.50 -30.32 16.11
CA SER A 449 -3.48 -30.98 15.24
C SER A 449 -4.75 -30.13 15.06
N ALA A 450 -5.20 -29.48 16.12
CA ALA A 450 -6.39 -28.63 16.11
C ALA A 450 -6.23 -27.31 15.34
N THR A 451 -5.01 -26.82 15.14
CA THR A 451 -4.78 -25.56 14.41
C THR A 451 -5.27 -25.70 12.96
N ASN A 452 -6.28 -24.94 12.57
CA ASN A 452 -6.91 -25.02 11.25
C ASN A 452 -6.58 -23.77 10.39
N LEU A 453 -5.54 -23.88 9.58
CA LEU A 453 -5.12 -22.85 8.61
C LEU A 453 -5.95 -23.00 7.34
N VAL A 454 -7.07 -22.28 7.24
CA VAL A 454 -8.01 -22.36 6.10
C VAL A 454 -7.50 -21.61 4.88
N GLU A 455 -6.69 -20.57 5.09
CA GLU A 455 -6.06 -19.82 4.01
C GLU A 455 -4.63 -19.40 4.39
N ARG A 456 -3.70 -19.65 3.47
CA ARG A 456 -2.36 -19.04 3.45
C ARG A 456 -2.10 -18.56 2.03
N LYS A 457 -1.77 -17.29 1.86
CA LYS A 457 -1.61 -16.74 0.53
C LYS A 457 -0.62 -15.57 0.49
N SER A 458 0.32 -15.64 -0.47
CA SER A 458 1.20 -14.51 -0.79
C SER A 458 1.96 -13.95 0.42
N ASN A 459 2.44 -14.80 1.35
CA ASN A 459 3.34 -14.38 2.41
C ASN A 459 4.78 -14.29 1.88
N ASN A 460 5.63 -13.49 2.49
CA ASN A 460 7.06 -13.48 2.22
C ASN A 460 7.85 -13.91 3.47
N TYR A 461 8.80 -14.84 3.30
CA TYR A 461 9.62 -15.40 4.37
C TYR A 461 11.10 -15.15 4.09
N PHE A 462 11.64 -14.03 4.56
CA PHE A 462 13.06 -13.73 4.45
C PHE A 462 13.78 -14.01 5.76
N ASP A 463 14.80 -14.87 5.76
CA ASP A 463 15.43 -15.36 6.99
C ASP A 463 14.40 -15.99 7.97
N ALA A 464 13.44 -16.79 7.44
CA ALA A 464 12.37 -17.39 8.22
C ALA A 464 12.02 -18.80 7.70
N VAL A 465 13.04 -19.65 7.54
CA VAL A 465 12.98 -20.94 6.85
C VAL A 465 11.96 -21.92 7.45
N ASN A 466 11.74 -21.88 8.75
CA ASN A 466 10.86 -22.84 9.43
C ASN A 466 9.36 -22.62 9.15
N PHE A 467 8.97 -21.53 8.48
CA PHE A 467 7.59 -21.33 8.03
C PHE A 467 7.23 -22.22 6.84
N TYR A 468 8.20 -22.58 5.99
CA TYR A 468 7.97 -23.33 4.75
C TYR A 468 8.82 -24.62 4.63
N ASN A 469 9.86 -24.79 5.44
CA ASN A 469 10.77 -25.93 5.35
C ASN A 469 11.25 -26.41 6.72
N SER A 470 10.34 -26.52 7.69
CA SER A 470 10.66 -27.11 8.98
C SER A 470 10.59 -28.65 8.90
N SER A 471 11.57 -29.34 9.49
CA SER A 471 11.61 -30.79 9.62
C SER A 471 10.97 -31.32 10.92
N ALA A 472 10.47 -30.43 11.78
CA ALA A 472 9.85 -30.82 13.03
C ALA A 472 8.53 -31.59 12.80
N SER A 473 8.24 -32.57 13.66
CA SER A 473 7.07 -33.43 13.50
C SER A 473 5.76 -32.65 13.57
N GLY A 474 4.85 -32.94 12.65
CA GLY A 474 3.49 -32.36 12.60
C GLY A 474 3.42 -30.91 12.17
N VAL A 475 4.53 -30.32 11.68
CA VAL A 475 4.54 -28.93 11.25
C VAL A 475 3.70 -28.73 9.99
N LYS A 476 2.90 -27.70 10.01
CA LYS A 476 2.07 -27.24 8.88
C LYS A 476 2.85 -26.22 8.05
N ASN A 477 3.90 -26.70 7.35
CA ASN A 477 4.69 -25.85 6.47
C ASN A 477 3.83 -25.15 5.42
N ASP A 478 4.17 -23.92 5.05
CA ASP A 478 3.59 -23.28 3.89
C ASP A 478 4.08 -23.96 2.61
N VAL A 479 3.26 -23.94 1.57
CA VAL A 479 3.53 -24.65 0.32
C VAL A 479 3.59 -23.68 -0.86
N VAL A 480 4.38 -24.01 -1.88
CA VAL A 480 4.59 -23.17 -3.07
C VAL A 480 3.25 -22.78 -3.74
N ALA A 481 2.27 -23.68 -3.72
CA ALA A 481 0.93 -23.42 -4.29
C ALA A 481 0.19 -22.24 -3.64
N ASN A 482 0.57 -21.84 -2.44
CA ASN A 482 0.03 -20.65 -1.75
C ASN A 482 0.69 -19.33 -2.22
N GLY A 483 1.67 -19.40 -3.12
CA GLY A 483 2.32 -18.21 -3.70
C GLY A 483 3.20 -17.45 -2.73
N TYR A 484 3.83 -18.12 -1.75
CA TYR A 484 4.81 -17.46 -0.90
C TYR A 484 6.09 -17.10 -1.66
N THR A 485 6.78 -16.08 -1.18
CA THR A 485 8.07 -15.63 -1.71
C THR A 485 9.15 -15.61 -0.61
N LEU A 486 10.43 -15.52 -1.03
CA LEU A 486 11.61 -15.52 -0.15
C LEU A 486 12.46 -14.26 -0.41
N LEU A 487 11.83 -13.19 -0.83
CA LEU A 487 12.50 -11.96 -1.27
C LEU A 487 13.05 -11.16 -0.08
N ASP A 488 14.26 -10.63 -0.23
CA ASP A 488 14.78 -9.64 0.68
C ASP A 488 13.94 -8.36 0.56
N PRO A 489 13.32 -7.86 1.63
CA PRO A 489 12.55 -6.62 1.59
C PRO A 489 13.41 -5.38 1.33
N GLY A 490 14.72 -5.45 1.60
CA GLY A 490 15.63 -4.33 1.51
C GLY A 490 15.19 -3.17 2.42
N PHE A 491 14.91 -3.45 3.69
CA PHE A 491 14.48 -2.40 4.63
C PHE A 491 15.46 -1.24 4.71
N LYS A 492 14.97 -0.02 4.72
CA LYS A 492 15.79 1.18 4.73
C LYS A 492 16.65 1.30 5.99
N ASP A 493 16.10 1.11 7.18
CA ASP A 493 16.83 1.08 8.45
C ASP A 493 16.01 0.35 9.54
N ALA A 494 15.89 -0.97 9.42
CA ALA A 494 15.13 -1.77 10.38
C ALA A 494 15.65 -1.64 11.83
N GLY A 495 16.96 -1.37 12.00
CA GLY A 495 17.57 -1.17 13.32
C GLY A 495 17.07 0.08 14.06
N LYS A 496 16.56 1.06 13.31
CA LYS A 496 15.94 2.28 13.85
C LYS A 496 14.41 2.30 13.70
N GLY A 497 13.81 1.16 13.31
CA GLY A 497 12.36 1.05 13.14
C GLY A 497 11.84 1.61 11.81
N ASP A 498 12.70 1.88 10.83
CA ASP A 498 12.31 2.22 9.47
C ASP A 498 12.25 0.95 8.62
N PHE A 499 11.06 0.37 8.50
CA PHE A 499 10.78 -0.83 7.73
C PHE A 499 10.34 -0.53 6.29
N THR A 500 10.64 0.66 5.77
CA THR A 500 10.34 1.01 4.37
C THR A 500 10.96 -0.03 3.44
N VAL A 501 10.11 -0.69 2.66
CA VAL A 501 10.49 -1.73 1.72
C VAL A 501 11.04 -1.10 0.45
N THR A 502 12.21 -1.58 -0.02
CA THR A 502 12.78 -1.14 -1.31
C THR A 502 12.55 -2.16 -2.43
N ASN A 503 12.22 -3.40 -2.10
CA ASN A 503 11.93 -4.45 -3.08
C ASN A 503 10.62 -4.16 -3.82
N GLN A 504 10.71 -3.92 -5.13
CA GLN A 504 9.57 -3.49 -5.94
C GLN A 504 8.48 -4.56 -6.05
N THR A 505 8.83 -5.84 -6.14
CA THR A 505 7.85 -6.94 -6.20
C THR A 505 6.98 -6.98 -4.94
N LEU A 506 7.58 -6.85 -3.75
CA LEU A 506 6.83 -6.83 -2.50
C LEU A 506 5.91 -5.61 -2.39
N LYS A 507 6.32 -4.47 -2.97
CA LYS A 507 5.50 -3.25 -3.04
C LYS A 507 4.30 -3.45 -3.97
N ASP A 508 4.53 -3.96 -5.17
CA ASP A 508 3.49 -4.18 -6.19
C ASP A 508 2.45 -5.21 -5.72
N ASP A 509 2.89 -6.24 -5.00
CA ASP A 509 2.01 -7.28 -4.45
C ASP A 509 1.34 -6.85 -3.13
N GLY A 510 1.76 -5.75 -2.51
CA GLY A 510 1.24 -5.25 -1.24
C GLY A 510 1.48 -6.23 -0.09
N ILE A 511 2.69 -6.80 0.01
CA ILE A 511 3.06 -7.79 1.03
C ILE A 511 3.74 -7.10 2.21
N GLY A 512 3.10 -7.14 3.37
CA GLY A 512 3.53 -6.49 4.59
C GLY A 512 2.58 -5.39 5.05
N ASP A 513 2.99 -4.64 6.07
CA ASP A 513 2.26 -3.48 6.58
C ASP A 513 2.21 -2.37 5.50
N PRO A 514 1.01 -1.92 5.10
CA PRO A 514 0.85 -0.90 4.05
C PRO A 514 1.58 0.42 4.32
N ARG A 515 1.96 0.67 5.55
CA ARG A 515 2.76 1.85 5.95
C ARG A 515 4.12 1.86 5.24
N TRP A 516 4.70 0.69 4.98
CA TRP A 516 6.07 0.51 4.49
C TRP A 516 6.18 0.04 3.05
N VAL A 517 5.11 -0.46 2.46
CA VAL A 517 5.07 -1.04 1.10
C VAL A 517 4.45 -0.08 0.07
N LYS A 518 4.77 1.20 0.17
CA LYS A 518 4.27 2.28 -0.71
C LYS A 518 5.19 2.50 -1.90
#